data_438ba7f5e06fc37e10bc6df05c52dbab
#
_entry.id   438ba7f5e06fc37e10bc6df05c52dbab
#
_cell.length_a   1.000
_cell.length_b   1.000
_cell.length_c   1.000
_cell.angle_alpha   90.00
_cell.angle_beta   90.00
_cell.angle_gamma   90.00
#
_symmetry.space_group_name_H-M   'P 1'
#
loop_
_entity.id
_entity.type
_entity.pdbx_description
1 polymer ?
#
loop_
_entity_poly.entity_id
_entity_poly.type
_entity_poly.pdbx_seq_one_letter_code
_entity_poly.pdbx_strand_id
1 'polypeptide(L)'
;MEAVRAAADQTELPELGEPWNVQKVYYNQDLSPAKWMRVHALLEEKGLESPLEGMVKKYQERPGRETWLTARIESQEFMDTARRALLAHATQIDPNGGFFSDIRKLASEYWPTEEFELAVDNTGRDLDPRTDFAESDLFAGVTQEDGTVVGDDELKRACAQRSGEQS
;
A
#
# COMPACT_ATOMS: atom_id res chain seq x y z
N MET A 1 -8.15 -0.09 -14.75
CA MET A 1 -8.72 1.27 -14.91
C MET A 1 -9.95 1.30 -15.83
N GLU A 2 -9.95 0.57 -16.96
CA GLU A 2 -11.13 0.49 -17.87
C GLU A 2 -12.37 -0.06 -17.16
N ALA A 3 -12.24 -1.19 -16.44
CA ALA A 3 -13.34 -1.78 -15.66
C ALA A 3 -13.94 -0.83 -14.61
N VAL A 4 -13.13 0.05 -14.01
CA VAL A 4 -13.61 1.04 -13.04
C VAL A 4 -14.50 2.09 -13.71
N ARG A 5 -14.15 2.49 -14.93
CA ARG A 5 -14.96 3.43 -15.72
C ARG A 5 -16.23 2.77 -16.22
N ALA A 6 -16.12 1.54 -16.75
CA ALA A 6 -17.28 0.78 -17.24
C ALA A 6 -18.30 0.52 -16.12
N ALA A 7 -17.85 0.23 -14.89
CA ALA A 7 -18.74 0.05 -13.74
C ALA A 7 -19.56 1.29 -13.38
N ALA A 8 -19.05 2.48 -13.68
CA ALA A 8 -19.72 3.76 -13.44
C ALA A 8 -20.60 4.23 -14.64
N ASP A 9 -20.51 3.54 -15.77
CA ASP A 9 -21.23 3.90 -16.99
C ASP A 9 -22.54 3.10 -17.11
N GLN A 10 -23.67 3.81 -17.00
CA GLN A 10 -24.99 3.22 -17.09
C GLN A 10 -25.31 2.60 -18.47
N THR A 11 -24.53 2.94 -19.50
CA THR A 11 -24.77 2.46 -20.86
C THR A 11 -24.03 1.16 -21.20
N GLU A 12 -23.01 0.79 -20.42
CA GLU A 12 -22.16 -0.38 -20.69
C GLU A 12 -22.89 -1.71 -20.45
N LEU A 13 -23.57 -1.87 -19.31
CA LEU A 13 -24.26 -3.10 -18.94
C LEU A 13 -25.56 -2.81 -18.20
N PRO A 14 -26.56 -2.16 -18.83
CA PRO A 14 -27.77 -1.67 -18.18
C PRO A 14 -28.64 -2.79 -17.57
N GLU A 15 -28.49 -4.02 -18.03
CA GLU A 15 -29.20 -5.19 -17.52
C GLU A 15 -28.67 -5.71 -16.18
N LEU A 16 -27.48 -5.29 -15.74
CA LEU A 16 -26.85 -5.75 -14.51
C LEU A 16 -27.22 -4.93 -13.27
N GLY A 17 -27.93 -3.84 -13.45
CA GLY A 17 -28.40 -2.98 -12.36
C GLY A 17 -27.87 -1.55 -12.44
N GLU A 18 -27.92 -0.85 -11.30
CA GLU A 18 -27.46 0.53 -11.22
C GLU A 18 -25.93 0.64 -11.30
N PRO A 19 -25.39 1.71 -11.91
CA PRO A 19 -23.96 1.93 -12.01
C PRO A 19 -23.29 2.00 -10.64
N TRP A 20 -22.10 1.47 -10.53
CA TRP A 20 -21.28 1.53 -9.32
C TRP A 20 -20.10 2.48 -9.49
N ASN A 21 -20.11 3.59 -8.77
CA ASN A 21 -19.00 4.53 -8.76
C ASN A 21 -17.96 4.11 -7.73
N VAL A 22 -16.86 3.52 -8.19
CA VAL A 22 -15.72 3.13 -7.34
C VAL A 22 -15.09 4.39 -6.74
N GLN A 23 -15.10 4.50 -5.42
CA GLN A 23 -14.64 5.70 -4.75
C GLN A 23 -13.12 5.81 -4.70
N LYS A 24 -12.40 4.68 -4.47
CA LYS A 24 -10.92 4.67 -4.43
C LYS A 24 -10.37 3.41 -5.07
N VAL A 25 -9.22 3.53 -5.72
CA VAL A 25 -8.44 2.39 -6.25
C VAL A 25 -7.00 2.54 -5.82
N TYR A 26 -6.43 1.46 -5.31
CA TYR A 26 -5.03 1.39 -4.91
C TYR A 26 -4.28 0.31 -5.68
N TYR A 27 -3.01 0.55 -5.96
CA TYR A 27 -2.05 -0.48 -6.34
C TYR A 27 -1.30 -0.93 -5.09
N ASN A 28 -1.26 -2.23 -4.86
CA ASN A 28 -0.40 -2.79 -3.81
C ASN A 28 1.07 -2.65 -4.21
N GLN A 29 1.89 -2.10 -3.32
CA GLN A 29 3.31 -1.80 -3.52
C GLN A 29 4.21 -2.57 -2.54
N ASP A 30 3.78 -3.72 -2.04
CA ASP A 30 4.51 -4.52 -1.04
C ASP A 30 5.92 -4.96 -1.50
N LEU A 31 6.15 -5.01 -2.81
CA LEU A 31 7.46 -5.26 -3.42
C LEU A 31 8.16 -3.97 -3.89
N SER A 32 7.84 -2.82 -3.29
CA SER A 32 8.45 -1.55 -3.68
C SER A 32 9.96 -1.55 -3.47
N PRO A 33 10.74 -0.97 -4.40
CA PRO A 33 12.17 -0.79 -4.20
C PRO A 33 12.50 -0.04 -2.92
N ALA A 34 11.72 0.96 -2.55
CA ALA A 34 11.92 1.78 -1.35
C ALA A 34 11.88 0.93 -0.07
N LYS A 35 10.91 0.02 0.05
CA LYS A 35 10.79 -0.91 1.17
C LYS A 35 12.05 -1.77 1.32
N TRP A 36 12.49 -2.40 0.24
CA TRP A 36 13.64 -3.29 0.27
C TRP A 36 14.96 -2.56 0.47
N MET A 37 15.13 -1.38 -0.09
CA MET A 37 16.29 -0.53 0.18
C MET A 37 16.35 -0.12 1.67
N ARG A 38 15.21 0.22 2.28
CA ARG A 38 15.16 0.55 3.70
C ARG A 38 15.47 -0.66 4.59
N VAL A 39 14.93 -1.84 4.28
CA VAL A 39 15.24 -3.09 5.00
C VAL A 39 16.73 -3.41 4.90
N HIS A 40 17.33 -3.26 3.72
CA HIS A 40 18.77 -3.43 3.53
C HIS A 40 19.58 -2.48 4.43
N ALA A 41 19.28 -1.19 4.39
CA ALA A 41 19.96 -0.20 5.23
C ALA A 41 19.83 -0.50 6.73
N LEU A 42 18.66 -0.95 7.19
CA LEU A 42 18.46 -1.35 8.59
C LEU A 42 19.30 -2.57 9.00
N LEU A 43 19.47 -3.54 8.11
CA LEU A 43 20.33 -4.71 8.36
C LEU A 43 21.79 -4.28 8.47
N GLU A 44 22.27 -3.39 7.60
CA GLU A 44 23.63 -2.83 7.67
C GLU A 44 23.85 -2.02 8.96
N GLU A 45 22.91 -1.15 9.35
CA GLU A 45 22.96 -0.39 10.60
C GLU A 45 23.09 -1.32 11.84
N LYS A 46 22.54 -2.53 11.79
CA LYS A 46 22.63 -3.54 12.84
C LYS A 46 23.85 -4.45 12.73
N GLY A 47 24.69 -4.26 11.73
CA GLY A 47 25.86 -5.12 11.46
C GLY A 47 25.48 -6.53 11.01
N LEU A 48 24.28 -6.70 10.44
CA LEU A 48 23.79 -7.98 9.91
C LEU A 48 24.09 -8.07 8.42
N GLU A 49 24.44 -9.26 7.95
CA GLU A 49 24.62 -9.50 6.52
C GLU A 49 23.28 -9.34 5.79
N SER A 50 23.27 -8.53 4.74
CA SER A 50 22.07 -8.29 3.96
C SER A 50 22.09 -9.10 2.66
N PRO A 51 21.23 -10.10 2.50
CA PRO A 51 21.09 -10.84 1.24
C PRO A 51 20.38 -10.03 0.14
N LEU A 52 20.01 -8.78 0.43
CA LEU A 52 19.33 -7.86 -0.51
C LEU A 52 20.31 -7.03 -1.35
N GLU A 53 21.63 -7.07 -1.06
CA GLU A 53 22.65 -6.23 -1.72
C GLU A 53 22.56 -6.26 -3.26
N GLY A 54 22.49 -7.47 -3.85
CA GLY A 54 22.40 -7.63 -5.30
C GLY A 54 21.09 -7.08 -5.90
N MET A 55 20.00 -7.10 -5.16
CA MET A 55 18.72 -6.54 -5.57
C MET A 55 18.72 -5.01 -5.45
N VAL A 56 19.21 -4.48 -4.35
CA VAL A 56 19.34 -3.03 -4.10
C VAL A 56 20.21 -2.39 -5.18
N LYS A 57 21.35 -3.00 -5.51
CA LYS A 57 22.23 -2.54 -6.59
C LYS A 57 21.50 -2.43 -7.93
N LYS A 58 20.70 -3.44 -8.29
CA LYS A 58 19.89 -3.41 -9.53
C LYS A 58 18.85 -2.28 -9.52
N TYR A 59 18.26 -1.98 -8.37
CA TYR A 59 17.31 -0.85 -8.26
C TYR A 59 18.01 0.49 -8.39
N GLN A 60 19.20 0.64 -7.81
CA GLN A 60 20.01 1.85 -7.95
C GLN A 60 20.50 2.09 -9.38
N GLU A 61 20.83 1.02 -10.11
CA GLU A 61 21.27 1.10 -11.52
C GLU A 61 20.11 1.41 -12.49
N ARG A 62 18.87 1.23 -12.07
CA ARG A 62 17.66 1.49 -12.87
C ARG A 62 16.70 2.42 -12.12
N PRO A 63 17.10 3.67 -11.82
CA PRO A 63 16.18 4.65 -11.27
C PRO A 63 15.16 4.97 -12.35
N GLY A 64 13.90 4.59 -12.20
CA GLY A 64 13.00 4.83 -13.30
C GLY A 64 11.54 4.45 -13.10
N ARG A 65 11.15 4.05 -11.92
CA ARG A 65 9.74 4.07 -11.51
C ARG A 65 9.70 4.65 -10.11
N GLU A 66 9.44 5.94 -10.04
CA GLU A 66 9.03 6.57 -8.80
C GLU A 66 7.72 5.89 -8.40
N THR A 67 7.82 5.00 -7.42
CA THR A 67 6.65 4.40 -6.81
C THR A 67 6.17 5.39 -5.77
N TRP A 68 5.06 6.03 -6.04
CA TRP A 68 4.45 6.96 -5.10
C TRP A 68 3.70 6.19 -4.01
N LEU A 69 4.36 6.00 -2.90
CA LEU A 69 3.73 5.42 -1.72
C LEU A 69 2.84 6.49 -1.08
N THR A 70 1.54 6.36 -1.28
CA THR A 70 0.55 7.32 -0.78
C THR A 70 -0.21 6.82 0.44
N ALA A 71 -0.14 5.50 0.71
CA ALA A 71 -0.75 4.91 1.89
C ALA A 71 0.17 3.87 2.53
N ARG A 72 0.20 3.87 3.86
CA ARG A 72 0.96 2.92 4.69
C ARG A 72 0.09 2.43 5.82
N ILE A 73 -0.24 1.14 5.78
CA ILE A 73 -1.21 0.52 6.67
C ILE A 73 -0.49 -0.39 7.66
N GLU A 74 -0.66 -0.13 8.95
CA GLU A 74 -0.17 -1.02 10.00
C GLU A 74 -0.83 -2.39 9.90
N SER A 75 -0.02 -3.43 9.72
CA SER A 75 -0.52 -4.79 9.45
C SER A 75 0.14 -5.85 10.33
N GLN A 76 0.95 -5.45 11.32
CA GLN A 76 1.72 -6.35 12.15
C GLN A 76 0.87 -7.46 12.80
N GLU A 77 -0.30 -7.11 13.32
CA GLU A 77 -1.20 -8.07 13.97
C GLU A 77 -1.79 -9.13 13.01
N PHE A 78 -1.78 -8.85 11.70
CA PHE A 78 -2.31 -9.72 10.65
C PHE A 78 -1.25 -10.54 9.92
N MET A 79 0.03 -10.37 10.22
CA MET A 79 1.13 -11.04 9.52
C MET A 79 1.03 -12.57 9.58
N ASP A 80 0.63 -13.14 10.72
CA ASP A 80 0.40 -14.58 10.86
C ASP A 80 -0.79 -15.07 10.02
N THR A 81 -1.83 -14.26 9.91
CA THR A 81 -2.99 -14.56 9.06
C THR A 81 -2.61 -14.51 7.60
N ALA A 82 -1.88 -13.49 7.17
CA ALA A 82 -1.36 -13.36 5.80
C ALA A 82 -0.44 -14.56 5.46
N ARG A 83 0.43 -14.98 6.38
CA ARG A 83 1.27 -16.16 6.20
C ARG A 83 0.45 -17.44 6.03
N ARG A 84 -0.58 -17.66 6.84
CA ARG A 84 -1.47 -18.83 6.70
C ARG A 84 -2.26 -18.80 5.40
N ALA A 85 -2.73 -17.63 4.99
CA ALA A 85 -3.40 -17.46 3.70
C ALA A 85 -2.47 -17.82 2.54
N LEU A 86 -1.21 -17.37 2.58
CA LEU A 86 -0.22 -17.70 1.57
C LEU A 86 0.07 -19.21 1.52
N LEU A 87 0.18 -19.89 2.67
CA LEU A 87 0.37 -21.34 2.74
C LEU A 87 -0.82 -22.14 2.19
N ALA A 88 -2.03 -21.58 2.19
CA ALA A 88 -3.20 -22.22 1.60
C ALA A 88 -3.11 -22.35 0.07
N HIS A 89 -2.21 -21.58 -0.60
CA HIS A 89 -1.89 -21.73 -2.02
C HIS A 89 -0.88 -22.87 -2.28
N ALA A 90 -1.14 -24.04 -1.69
CA ALA A 90 -0.20 -25.19 -1.62
C ALA A 90 0.31 -25.69 -2.99
N THR A 91 -0.42 -25.43 -4.08
CA THR A 91 0.00 -25.81 -5.44
C THR A 91 0.96 -24.82 -6.09
N GLN A 92 1.11 -23.62 -5.52
CA GLN A 92 1.88 -22.51 -6.11
C GLN A 92 2.96 -21.98 -5.18
N ILE A 93 2.85 -22.25 -3.89
CA ILE A 93 3.74 -21.72 -2.85
C ILE A 93 4.54 -22.85 -2.23
N ASP A 94 5.86 -22.77 -2.37
CA ASP A 94 6.78 -23.63 -1.63
C ASP A 94 6.92 -23.10 -0.19
N PRO A 95 6.55 -23.88 0.84
CA PRO A 95 6.67 -23.45 2.24
C PRO A 95 8.12 -23.22 2.69
N ASN A 96 9.11 -23.73 1.95
CA ASN A 96 10.53 -23.49 2.17
C ASN A 96 11.13 -22.45 1.19
N GLY A 97 10.29 -21.86 0.35
CA GLY A 97 10.71 -20.89 -0.65
C GLY A 97 10.95 -19.48 -0.11
N GLY A 98 11.38 -18.58 -0.98
CA GLY A 98 11.75 -17.20 -0.64
C GLY A 98 10.65 -16.38 0.03
N PHE A 99 9.37 -16.74 -0.12
CA PHE A 99 8.25 -16.09 0.58
C PHE A 99 8.27 -16.31 2.10
N PHE A 100 8.96 -17.34 2.59
CA PHE A 100 9.08 -17.65 4.03
C PHE A 100 10.52 -17.53 4.53
N SER A 101 11.40 -16.91 3.75
CA SER A 101 12.79 -16.67 4.11
C SER A 101 12.92 -15.78 5.35
N ASP A 102 14.06 -15.87 6.01
CA ASP A 102 14.36 -15.04 7.19
C ASP A 102 14.36 -13.53 6.86
N ILE A 103 14.63 -13.17 5.61
CA ILE A 103 14.54 -11.79 5.13
C ILE A 103 13.11 -11.26 5.26
N ARG A 104 12.10 -12.06 4.90
CA ARG A 104 10.70 -11.63 5.05
C ARG A 104 10.27 -11.54 6.50
N LYS A 105 10.80 -12.38 7.37
CA LYS A 105 10.58 -12.24 8.82
C LYS A 105 11.18 -10.94 9.33
N LEU A 106 12.43 -10.65 8.96
CA LEU A 106 13.10 -9.39 9.30
C LEU A 106 12.35 -8.19 8.71
N ALA A 107 11.91 -8.27 7.46
CA ALA A 107 11.11 -7.21 6.85
C ALA A 107 9.80 -6.97 7.62
N SER A 108 9.10 -8.03 8.05
CA SER A 108 7.87 -7.90 8.85
C SER A 108 8.15 -7.35 10.26
N GLU A 109 9.29 -7.63 10.84
CA GLU A 109 9.69 -7.11 12.16
C GLU A 109 10.04 -5.61 12.10
N TYR A 110 10.79 -5.18 11.07
CA TYR A 110 11.30 -3.81 10.97
C TYR A 110 10.44 -2.89 10.09
N TRP A 111 9.53 -3.46 9.33
CA TRP A 111 8.63 -2.74 8.44
C TRP A 111 7.24 -3.40 8.43
N PRO A 112 6.52 -3.31 9.56
CA PRO A 112 5.27 -4.05 9.78
C PRO A 112 4.06 -3.45 9.04
N THR A 113 4.30 -2.72 7.97
CA THR A 113 3.26 -2.05 7.19
C THR A 113 3.12 -2.63 5.80
N GLU A 114 1.91 -2.60 5.26
CA GLU A 114 1.64 -2.75 3.84
C GLU A 114 1.53 -1.39 3.16
N GLU A 115 2.05 -1.30 1.96
CA GLU A 115 2.19 -0.03 1.24
C GLU A 115 1.38 -0.04 -0.05
N PHE A 116 0.74 1.09 -0.31
CA PHE A 116 -0.15 1.26 -1.45
C PHE A 116 0.10 2.59 -2.17
N GLU A 117 -0.19 2.59 -3.47
CA GLU A 117 -0.24 3.77 -4.32
C GLU A 117 -1.70 4.07 -4.66
N LEU A 118 -2.19 5.24 -4.30
CA LEU A 118 -3.53 5.71 -4.67
C LEU A 118 -3.56 6.01 -6.16
N ALA A 119 -4.29 5.20 -6.91
CA ALA A 119 -4.42 5.31 -8.36
C ALA A 119 -5.64 6.13 -8.78
N VAL A 120 -6.72 6.07 -7.99
CA VAL A 120 -7.96 6.85 -8.19
C VAL A 120 -8.49 7.29 -6.84
N ASP A 121 -8.87 8.55 -6.75
CA ASP A 121 -9.67 9.10 -5.65
C ASP A 121 -10.88 9.85 -6.22
N ASN A 122 -12.06 9.28 -6.04
CA ASN A 122 -13.35 9.86 -6.42
C ASN A 122 -14.15 10.29 -5.17
N THR A 123 -13.51 10.43 -4.02
CA THR A 123 -14.17 10.82 -2.77
C THR A 123 -14.46 12.32 -2.68
N GLY A 124 -13.97 13.10 -3.65
CA GLY A 124 -14.13 14.57 -3.67
C GLY A 124 -13.15 15.31 -2.76
N ARG A 125 -12.14 14.63 -2.21
CA ARG A 125 -11.08 15.29 -1.44
C ARG A 125 -10.14 16.05 -2.38
N ASP A 126 -9.79 17.27 -1.97
CA ASP A 126 -8.76 18.08 -2.66
C ASP A 126 -7.39 17.77 -2.05
N LEU A 127 -6.86 16.59 -2.36
CA LEU A 127 -5.56 16.13 -1.88
C LEU A 127 -4.70 15.71 -3.08
N ASP A 128 -3.50 16.27 -3.16
CA ASP A 128 -2.49 15.75 -4.10
C ASP A 128 -1.81 14.54 -3.44
N PRO A 129 -2.07 13.31 -3.92
CA PRO A 129 -1.45 12.11 -3.36
C PRO A 129 0.07 12.05 -3.59
N ARG A 130 0.63 12.96 -4.38
CA ARG A 130 2.07 13.05 -4.69
C ARG A 130 2.86 13.90 -3.72
N THR A 131 2.18 14.68 -2.87
CA THR A 131 2.84 15.34 -1.75
C THR A 131 3.15 14.31 -0.67
N ASP A 132 4.09 14.58 0.25
CA ASP A 132 4.57 13.66 1.31
C ASP A 132 3.49 13.12 2.27
N PHE A 133 2.31 12.96 1.74
CA PHE A 133 1.14 12.51 2.45
C PHE A 133 1.01 10.98 2.34
N ALA A 134 0.98 10.30 3.48
CA ALA A 134 0.68 8.88 3.57
C ALA A 134 -0.61 8.69 4.38
N GLU A 135 -1.63 8.12 3.74
CA GLU A 135 -2.82 7.65 4.44
C GLU A 135 -2.46 6.47 5.35
N SER A 136 -3.06 6.42 6.53
CA SER A 136 -3.00 5.28 7.45
C SER A 136 -4.27 4.41 7.41
N ASP A 137 -5.27 4.82 6.64
CA ASP A 137 -6.54 4.14 6.43
C ASP A 137 -6.94 4.23 4.95
N LEU A 138 -7.09 3.09 4.28
CA LEU A 138 -7.49 3.02 2.86
C LEU A 138 -8.93 3.50 2.63
N PHE A 139 -9.77 3.49 3.66
CA PHE A 139 -11.15 3.95 3.59
C PHE A 139 -11.31 5.43 3.91
N ALA A 140 -10.24 6.12 4.31
CA ALA A 140 -10.31 7.55 4.60
C ALA A 140 -10.95 8.34 3.42
N GLY A 141 -11.98 9.11 3.72
CA GLY A 141 -12.77 9.88 2.75
C GLY A 141 -13.87 9.10 2.03
N VAL A 142 -13.96 7.78 2.21
CA VAL A 142 -15.04 6.97 1.61
C VAL A 142 -16.37 7.30 2.28
N THR A 143 -17.39 7.58 1.46
CA THR A 143 -18.78 7.75 1.93
C THR A 143 -19.48 6.40 2.00
N GLN A 144 -20.02 6.07 3.16
CA GLN A 144 -20.82 4.87 3.41
C GLN A 144 -22.26 5.05 2.91
N GLU A 145 -23.05 3.96 2.89
CA GLU A 145 -24.47 3.98 2.45
C GLU A 145 -25.33 4.92 3.29
N ASP A 146 -25.01 5.12 4.56
CA ASP A 146 -25.72 6.03 5.48
C ASP A 146 -25.29 7.50 5.34
N GLY A 147 -24.36 7.79 4.41
CA GLY A 147 -23.82 9.13 4.16
C GLY A 147 -22.68 9.53 5.11
N THR A 148 -22.23 8.66 6.02
CA THR A 148 -21.07 8.96 6.87
C THR A 148 -19.78 8.85 6.07
N VAL A 149 -18.78 9.69 6.39
CA VAL A 149 -17.47 9.69 5.77
C VAL A 149 -16.45 9.06 6.71
N VAL A 150 -15.76 8.04 6.25
CA VAL A 150 -14.78 7.29 7.04
C VAL A 150 -13.49 8.09 7.21
N GLY A 151 -12.97 8.13 8.44
CA GLY A 151 -11.60 8.57 8.74
C GLY A 151 -11.22 10.01 8.37
N ASP A 152 -12.18 10.84 7.94
CA ASP A 152 -11.92 12.20 7.46
C ASP A 152 -11.31 13.10 8.56
N ASP A 153 -11.66 12.87 9.82
CA ASP A 153 -11.13 13.63 10.96
C ASP A 153 -9.70 13.23 11.33
N GLU A 154 -9.32 11.97 11.18
CA GLU A 154 -7.93 11.51 11.39
C GLU A 154 -7.01 12.05 10.31
N LEU A 155 -7.48 12.06 9.08
CA LEU A 155 -6.77 12.60 7.93
C LEU A 155 -6.48 14.10 8.12
N LYS A 156 -7.49 14.88 8.51
CA LYS A 156 -7.37 16.31 8.81
C LYS A 156 -6.40 16.58 9.95
N ARG A 157 -6.39 15.74 11.00
CA ARG A 157 -5.44 15.85 12.11
C ARG A 157 -4.00 15.55 11.68
N ALA A 158 -3.78 14.52 10.88
CA ALA A 158 -2.46 14.17 10.36
C ALA A 158 -1.89 15.27 9.44
N CYS A 159 -2.71 15.87 8.58
CA CYS A 159 -2.33 17.01 7.74
C CYS A 159 -2.00 18.26 8.58
N ALA A 160 -2.80 18.55 9.62
CA ALA A 160 -2.58 19.71 10.49
C ALA A 160 -1.29 19.61 11.32
N GLN A 161 -0.94 18.39 11.78
CA GLN A 161 0.30 18.16 12.55
C GLN A 161 1.56 18.39 11.69
N ARG A 162 1.56 17.97 10.44
CA ARG A 162 2.70 18.17 9.53
C ARG A 162 2.89 19.62 9.10
N SER A 163 1.80 20.36 8.95
CA SER A 163 1.87 21.81 8.64
C SER A 163 2.43 22.63 9.80
N GLY A 164 2.33 22.14 11.04
CA GLY A 164 2.89 22.75 12.24
C GLY A 164 4.37 22.49 12.48
N GLU A 165 4.93 21.42 11.90
CA GLU A 165 6.37 21.07 12.04
C GLU A 165 7.27 21.79 11.03
N GLN A 166 6.71 22.49 10.04
CA GLN A 166 7.45 23.29 9.05
C GLN A 166 7.47 24.79 9.37
N SER A 167 7.03 25.20 10.54
CA SER A 167 7.08 26.57 11.07
C SER A 167 8.01 26.64 12.26
#